data_b8ef5518cad6c0f1ef2955af1648d19e
#
_entry.id   b8ef5518cad6c0f1ef2955af1648d19e
#
_cell.length_a   1.000
_cell.length_b   1.000
_cell.length_c   1.000
_cell.angle_alpha   90.00
_cell.angle_beta   90.00
_cell.angle_gamma   90.00
#
_symmetry.space_group_name_H-M   'P 1'
#
loop_
_entity.id
_entity.type
_entity.pdbx_description
1 polymer ?
#
loop_
_entity_poly.entity_id
_entity_poly.type
_entity_poly.pdbx_seq_one_letter_code
_entity_poly.pdbx_strand_id
1 'polypeptide(L)'
;GQITAAKAPTELNGQTYYYRNGSIYRLYNTVTTNDDNIIKSDGSVSGQTQTALEGFKQEADSTRYELIDNGTLTDRRRSFTARFFYTRDTFSLVMHSHGETYFAKSGVEFNSALDGYVYNSVGTVKEPEYPATLEKGAYTFAGWYTSPECLDGTEYVKGAKMPASNLALYAKWAPRTYTVNFFKNYDDMLK
;
A
#
# COMPACT_ATOMS: atom_id res chain seq x y z
N GLY A 1 6.42 12.04 21.85
CA GLY A 1 7.46 11.23 22.48
C GLY A 1 8.18 10.41 21.41
N GLN A 2 9.47 10.24 21.56
CA GLN A 2 10.30 9.45 20.64
C GLN A 2 10.31 8.00 21.14
N ILE A 3 9.99 7.03 20.30
CA ILE A 3 10.10 5.61 20.62
C ILE A 3 11.59 5.26 20.52
N THR A 4 12.19 4.88 21.63
CA THR A 4 13.61 4.53 21.71
C THR A 4 13.79 3.02 21.80
N ALA A 5 15.02 2.55 21.57
CA ALA A 5 15.43 1.13 21.62
C ALA A 5 15.36 0.55 23.06
N ALA A 6 14.21 0.62 23.70
CA ALA A 6 14.01 0.06 25.03
C ALA A 6 13.58 -1.41 24.91
N LYS A 7 14.13 -2.27 25.78
CA LYS A 7 13.72 -3.69 25.91
C LYS A 7 12.26 -3.86 26.35
N ALA A 8 11.66 -2.84 26.93
CA ALA A 8 10.27 -2.83 27.39
C ALA A 8 9.38 -2.18 26.33
N PRO A 9 8.10 -2.59 26.21
CA PRO A 9 7.14 -1.93 25.37
C PRO A 9 6.96 -0.47 25.81
N THR A 10 6.76 0.45 24.84
CA THR A 10 6.49 1.86 25.07
C THR A 10 5.03 2.14 24.77
N GLU A 11 4.31 2.73 25.71
CA GLU A 11 2.95 3.21 25.51
C GLU A 11 2.95 4.62 24.95
N LEU A 12 2.26 4.82 23.82
CA LEU A 12 2.09 6.12 23.20
C LEU A 12 0.69 6.26 22.60
N ASN A 13 -0.08 7.25 23.02
CA ASN A 13 -1.44 7.50 22.54
C ASN A 13 -2.37 6.27 22.63
N GLY A 14 -2.28 5.50 23.72
CA GLY A 14 -3.08 4.30 23.91
C GLY A 14 -2.68 3.09 23.05
N GLN A 15 -1.52 3.14 22.44
CA GLN A 15 -0.97 2.05 21.64
C GLN A 15 0.35 1.57 22.23
N THR A 16 0.57 0.25 22.22
CA THR A 16 1.81 -0.37 22.66
C THR A 16 2.76 -0.57 21.49
N TYR A 17 4.00 -0.12 21.65
CA TYR A 17 5.05 -0.22 20.64
C TYR A 17 6.25 -1.00 21.16
N TYR A 18 6.89 -1.73 20.26
CA TYR A 18 8.12 -2.45 20.49
C TYR A 18 9.18 -1.95 19.51
N TYR A 19 10.42 -1.87 19.98
CA TYR A 19 11.57 -1.63 19.13
C TYR A 19 12.39 -2.90 19.01
N ARG A 20 12.67 -3.33 17.77
CA ARG A 20 13.42 -4.55 17.48
C ARG A 20 14.19 -4.39 16.17
N ASN A 21 15.48 -4.72 16.18
CA ASN A 21 16.34 -4.74 14.99
C ASN A 21 16.26 -3.46 14.13
N GLY A 22 16.24 -2.27 14.77
CA GLY A 22 16.15 -1.00 14.07
C GLY A 22 14.73 -0.57 13.64
N SER A 23 13.73 -1.41 13.87
CA SER A 23 12.34 -1.17 13.46
C SER A 23 11.40 -1.01 14.64
N ILE A 24 10.33 -0.25 14.43
CA ILE A 24 9.26 -0.04 15.41
C ILE A 24 8.05 -0.88 14.99
N TYR A 25 7.58 -1.69 15.91
CA TYR A 25 6.40 -2.54 15.75
C TYR A 25 5.29 -2.05 16.67
N ARG A 26 4.09 -1.95 16.16
CA ARG A 26 2.88 -1.66 16.95
C ARG A 26 2.20 -2.97 17.32
N LEU A 27 1.80 -3.13 18.58
CA LEU A 27 0.99 -4.25 19.00
C LEU A 27 -0.34 -4.24 18.22
N TYR A 28 -0.62 -5.32 17.52
CA TYR A 28 -1.85 -5.50 16.74
C TYR A 28 -2.92 -6.21 17.56
N ASN A 29 -2.56 -7.34 18.20
CA ASN A 29 -3.49 -8.15 18.96
C ASN A 29 -2.74 -8.93 20.04
N THR A 30 -3.43 -9.26 21.12
CA THR A 30 -2.97 -10.17 22.18
C THR A 30 -4.01 -11.27 22.36
N VAL A 31 -3.57 -12.51 22.29
CA VAL A 31 -4.40 -13.68 22.59
C VAL A 31 -3.83 -14.36 23.82
N THR A 32 -4.66 -14.55 24.83
CA THR A 32 -4.31 -15.33 26.02
C THR A 32 -4.96 -16.71 25.91
N THR A 33 -4.19 -17.74 26.10
CA THR A 33 -4.65 -19.12 26.04
C THR A 33 -4.07 -19.91 27.22
N ASN A 34 -4.85 -20.86 27.70
CA ASN A 34 -4.47 -21.79 28.76
C ASN A 34 -4.10 -23.18 28.20
N ASP A 35 -3.86 -23.29 26.90
CA ASP A 35 -3.49 -24.55 26.27
C ASP A 35 -2.06 -24.90 26.62
N ASP A 36 -1.89 -26.00 27.35
CA ASP A 36 -0.59 -26.52 27.84
C ASP A 36 0.34 -26.97 26.70
N ASN A 37 -0.19 -27.11 25.49
CA ASN A 37 0.56 -27.60 24.31
C ASN A 37 1.20 -26.49 23.47
N ILE A 38 1.05 -25.23 23.82
CA ILE A 38 1.54 -24.12 23.02
C ILE A 38 3.07 -24.05 23.01
N ILE A 39 3.73 -24.37 24.12
CA ILE A 39 5.18 -24.37 24.22
C ILE A 39 5.66 -25.81 24.40
N LYS A 40 6.38 -26.31 23.39
CA LYS A 40 6.97 -27.63 23.43
C LYS A 40 8.24 -27.64 24.28
N SER A 41 8.65 -28.81 24.66
CA SER A 41 9.88 -29.05 25.46
C SER A 41 11.15 -28.52 24.78
N ASP A 42 11.16 -28.36 23.47
CA ASP A 42 12.25 -27.77 22.68
C ASP A 42 12.18 -26.22 22.61
N GLY A 43 11.22 -25.60 23.31
CA GLY A 43 10.99 -24.15 23.28
C GLY A 43 10.19 -23.66 22.09
N SER A 44 9.79 -24.53 21.17
CA SER A 44 8.95 -24.13 20.05
C SER A 44 7.51 -23.89 20.49
N VAL A 45 6.83 -22.96 19.80
CA VAL A 45 5.41 -22.64 20.03
C VAL A 45 4.57 -23.43 19.06
N SER A 46 3.68 -24.28 19.55
CA SER A 46 2.75 -25.06 18.72
C SER A 46 1.32 -24.53 18.84
N GLY A 47 0.51 -24.79 17.85
CA GLY A 47 -0.93 -24.53 17.89
C GLY A 47 -1.34 -23.06 17.64
N GLN A 48 -0.40 -22.12 17.61
CA GLN A 48 -0.69 -20.78 17.12
C GLN A 48 -0.52 -20.78 15.60
N THR A 49 -1.63 -20.97 14.91
CA THR A 49 -1.68 -20.73 13.48
C THR A 49 -1.41 -19.25 13.28
N GLN A 50 -0.39 -18.94 12.50
CA GLN A 50 -0.10 -17.57 12.09
C GLN A 50 -1.36 -17.01 11.46
N THR A 51 -1.94 -15.99 12.08
CA THR A 51 -3.02 -15.26 11.42
C THR A 51 -2.40 -14.52 10.26
N ALA A 52 -2.76 -14.88 9.03
CA ALA A 52 -2.37 -14.13 7.86
C ALA A 52 -2.91 -12.70 8.02
N LEU A 53 -2.03 -11.73 8.06
CA LEU A 53 -2.38 -10.31 8.09
C LEU A 53 -2.25 -9.78 6.67
N GLU A 54 -3.35 -9.28 6.13
CA GLU A 54 -3.38 -8.73 4.78
C GLU A 54 -2.33 -7.62 4.61
N GLY A 55 -1.48 -7.77 3.59
CA GLY A 55 -0.40 -6.82 3.30
C GLY A 55 0.81 -6.92 4.22
N PHE A 56 0.87 -7.92 5.09
CA PHE A 56 2.01 -8.16 5.96
C PHE A 56 2.53 -9.58 5.78
N LYS A 57 3.83 -9.73 5.94
CA LYS A 57 4.49 -11.03 6.03
C LYS A 57 5.12 -11.19 7.40
N GLN A 58 5.05 -12.39 7.95
CA GLN A 58 5.78 -12.72 9.17
C GLN A 58 7.28 -12.71 8.87
N GLU A 59 8.08 -12.22 9.84
CA GLU A 59 9.53 -12.35 9.76
C GLU A 59 9.92 -13.82 9.71
N ALA A 60 10.87 -14.14 8.83
CA ALA A 60 11.30 -15.52 8.60
C ALA A 60 12.14 -16.07 9.75
N ASP A 61 12.06 -17.38 9.96
CA ASP A 61 12.96 -18.21 10.76
C ASP A 61 13.05 -17.87 12.25
N SER A 62 14.25 -17.92 12.81
CA SER A 62 14.56 -17.74 14.23
C SER A 62 14.22 -16.35 14.77
N THR A 63 13.94 -15.37 13.90
CA THR A 63 13.56 -14.01 14.27
C THR A 63 12.06 -13.75 14.25
N ARG A 64 11.26 -14.70 13.80
CA ARG A 64 9.81 -14.54 13.63
C ARG A 64 9.02 -14.39 14.93
N TYR A 65 9.57 -14.85 16.06
CA TYR A 65 8.98 -14.70 17.38
C TYR A 65 10.05 -14.57 18.46
N GLU A 66 9.67 -13.99 19.58
CA GLU A 66 10.44 -13.99 20.83
C GLU A 66 9.64 -14.74 21.89
N LEU A 67 10.29 -15.67 22.60
CA LEU A 67 9.72 -16.34 23.74
C LEU A 67 10.26 -15.70 25.03
N ILE A 68 9.37 -15.23 25.88
CA ILE A 68 9.69 -14.55 27.12
C ILE A 68 9.13 -15.38 28.29
N ASP A 69 10.01 -15.84 29.16
CA ASP A 69 9.61 -16.43 30.43
C ASP A 69 9.21 -15.32 31.40
N ASN A 70 7.95 -15.26 31.77
CA ASN A 70 7.43 -14.23 32.67
C ASN A 70 7.77 -14.54 34.16
N GLY A 71 8.41 -15.66 34.43
CA GLY A 71 8.85 -16.03 35.79
C GLY A 71 7.75 -16.30 36.81
N THR A 72 6.48 -16.25 36.38
CA THR A 72 5.33 -16.44 37.29
C THR A 72 4.95 -17.90 37.34
N LEU A 73 4.93 -18.45 38.56
CA LEU A 73 4.40 -19.80 38.87
C LEU A 73 2.98 -19.64 39.41
N THR A 74 1.99 -20.00 38.59
CA THR A 74 0.60 -20.14 39.04
C THR A 74 0.23 -21.62 38.95
N ASP A 75 -0.22 -22.23 40.02
CA ASP A 75 -0.59 -23.66 40.10
C ASP A 75 0.46 -24.62 39.51
N ARG A 76 1.76 -24.37 39.81
CA ARG A 76 2.91 -25.11 39.28
C ARG A 76 3.14 -24.94 37.76
N ARG A 77 2.54 -23.96 37.15
CA ARG A 77 2.72 -23.63 35.72
C ARG A 77 3.47 -22.32 35.56
N ARG A 78 4.39 -22.28 34.62
CA ARG A 78 5.09 -21.06 34.24
C ARG A 78 4.28 -20.36 33.13
N SER A 79 4.21 -19.06 33.21
CA SER A 79 3.59 -18.22 32.17
C SER A 79 4.66 -17.79 31.17
N PHE A 80 4.35 -17.86 29.87
CA PHE A 80 5.23 -17.42 28.79
C PHE A 80 4.49 -16.47 27.88
N THR A 81 5.22 -15.55 27.30
CA THR A 81 4.74 -14.69 26.24
C THR A 81 5.50 -14.97 24.95
N ALA A 82 4.78 -15.34 23.89
CA ALA A 82 5.33 -15.45 22.56
C ALA A 82 4.95 -14.18 21.75
N ARG A 83 5.94 -13.55 21.13
CA ARG A 83 5.75 -12.39 20.26
C ARG A 83 6.06 -12.75 18.84
N PHE A 84 5.13 -12.50 17.94
CA PHE A 84 5.30 -12.68 16.51
C PHE A 84 5.38 -11.32 15.84
N PHE A 85 6.38 -11.13 15.02
CA PHE A 85 6.62 -9.87 14.32
C PHE A 85 6.28 -10.01 12.84
N TYR A 86 5.65 -8.98 12.30
CA TYR A 86 5.24 -8.90 10.90
C TYR A 86 5.78 -7.63 10.29
N THR A 87 6.35 -7.74 9.12
CA THR A 87 6.78 -6.59 8.31
C THR A 87 5.76 -6.33 7.20
N ARG A 88 5.67 -5.09 6.73
CA ARG A 88 4.87 -4.80 5.53
C ARG A 88 5.41 -5.59 4.36
N ASP A 89 4.52 -6.20 3.61
CA ASP A 89 4.87 -6.79 2.34
C ASP A 89 5.03 -5.71 1.26
N THR A 90 5.66 -6.07 0.17
CA THR A 90 5.95 -5.14 -0.92
C THR A 90 5.35 -5.65 -2.21
N PHE A 91 4.85 -4.71 -3.01
CA PHE A 91 4.17 -4.97 -4.26
C PHE A 91 4.74 -4.11 -5.40
N SER A 92 4.36 -4.40 -6.62
CA SER A 92 4.75 -3.63 -7.79
C SER A 92 3.65 -2.64 -8.18
N LEU A 93 4.06 -1.41 -8.49
CA LEU A 93 3.23 -0.41 -9.17
C LEU A 93 3.69 -0.33 -10.62
N VAL A 94 2.77 -0.52 -11.56
CA VAL A 94 3.03 -0.36 -13.00
C VAL A 94 2.03 0.64 -13.58
N MET A 95 2.49 1.57 -14.39
CA MET A 95 1.66 2.56 -15.05
C MET A 95 1.79 2.39 -16.56
N HIS A 96 0.64 2.23 -17.24
CA HIS A 96 0.56 1.99 -18.67
C HIS A 96 -0.04 3.19 -19.40
N SER A 97 0.49 3.51 -20.57
CA SER A 97 -0.08 4.51 -21.47
C SER A 97 -0.21 3.90 -22.86
N HIS A 98 -1.44 3.77 -23.35
CA HIS A 98 -1.78 3.25 -24.67
C HIS A 98 -1.07 1.93 -25.04
N GLY A 99 -1.09 0.98 -24.08
CA GLY A 99 -0.47 -0.35 -24.24
C GLY A 99 1.00 -0.44 -23.86
N GLU A 100 1.69 0.70 -23.72
CA GLU A 100 3.10 0.76 -23.35
C GLU A 100 3.28 0.95 -21.84
N THR A 101 4.37 0.46 -21.28
CA THR A 101 4.74 0.73 -19.89
C THR A 101 5.39 2.10 -19.78
N TYR A 102 4.70 3.04 -19.16
CA TYR A 102 5.20 4.39 -18.88
C TYR A 102 6.11 4.42 -17.66
N PHE A 103 5.74 3.69 -16.59
CA PHE A 103 6.49 3.67 -15.34
C PHE A 103 6.31 2.33 -14.64
N ALA A 104 7.36 1.84 -14.00
CA ALA A 104 7.31 0.65 -13.16
C ALA A 104 8.16 0.84 -11.91
N LYS A 105 7.62 0.43 -10.76
CA LYS A 105 8.29 0.45 -9.46
C LYS A 105 7.99 -0.83 -8.70
N SER A 106 9.02 -1.59 -8.38
CA SER A 106 8.92 -2.73 -7.45
C SER A 106 9.24 -2.31 -6.01
N GLY A 107 8.86 -3.14 -5.05
CA GLY A 107 9.19 -2.92 -3.65
C GLY A 107 8.43 -1.76 -3.01
N VAL A 108 7.23 -1.45 -3.48
CA VAL A 108 6.33 -0.47 -2.85
C VAL A 108 5.65 -1.14 -1.67
N GLU A 109 5.88 -0.66 -0.47
CA GLU A 109 5.33 -1.24 0.75
C GLU A 109 3.80 -1.11 0.79
N PHE A 110 3.14 -2.14 1.30
CA PHE A 110 1.72 -2.10 1.61
C PHE A 110 1.34 -0.84 2.41
N ASN A 111 0.21 -0.24 2.07
CA ASN A 111 -0.34 0.95 2.72
C ASN A 111 0.57 2.21 2.68
N SER A 112 1.60 2.23 1.81
CA SER A 112 2.36 3.45 1.54
C SER A 112 1.61 4.38 0.59
N ALA A 113 1.86 5.68 0.69
CA ALA A 113 1.22 6.68 -0.16
C ALA A 113 1.68 6.56 -1.62
N LEU A 114 0.74 6.62 -2.56
CA LEU A 114 0.99 6.51 -3.99
C LEU A 114 1.04 7.86 -4.71
N ASP A 115 0.59 8.93 -4.08
CA ASP A 115 0.49 10.25 -4.71
C ASP A 115 1.80 10.73 -5.32
N GLY A 116 2.94 10.46 -4.68
CA GLY A 116 4.26 10.84 -5.22
C GLY A 116 4.62 10.19 -6.56
N TYR A 117 3.96 9.10 -6.93
CA TYR A 117 4.10 8.49 -8.27
C TYR A 117 3.17 9.12 -9.29
N VAL A 118 1.97 9.53 -8.88
CA VAL A 118 0.88 10.00 -9.76
C VAL A 118 0.86 11.51 -9.91
N TYR A 119 1.26 12.26 -8.88
CA TYR A 119 1.28 13.72 -8.88
C TYR A 119 2.71 14.26 -8.81
N ASN A 120 2.93 15.44 -9.36
CA ASN A 120 4.16 16.20 -9.17
C ASN A 120 4.15 16.97 -7.82
N SER A 121 5.24 17.68 -7.51
CA SER A 121 5.41 18.41 -6.25
C SER A 121 4.39 19.54 -6.02
N VAL A 122 3.76 20.05 -7.08
CA VAL A 122 2.72 21.09 -7.02
C VAL A 122 1.30 20.50 -7.06
N GLY A 123 1.17 19.16 -7.03
CA GLY A 123 -0.12 18.48 -6.95
C GLY A 123 -0.84 18.32 -8.29
N THR A 124 -0.15 18.59 -9.42
CA THR A 124 -0.67 18.32 -10.76
C THR A 124 -0.43 16.85 -11.11
N VAL A 125 -1.41 16.20 -11.75
CA VAL A 125 -1.28 14.82 -12.24
C VAL A 125 -0.14 14.75 -13.25
N LYS A 126 0.74 13.75 -13.10
CA LYS A 126 1.81 13.47 -14.06
C LYS A 126 1.18 12.88 -15.32
N GLU A 127 1.29 13.61 -16.40
CA GLU A 127 0.89 13.18 -17.74
C GLU A 127 2.02 12.36 -18.35
N PRO A 128 1.73 11.18 -18.96
CA PRO A 128 2.71 10.43 -19.71
C PRO A 128 3.01 11.12 -21.05
N GLU A 129 4.10 10.73 -21.69
CA GLU A 129 4.38 11.17 -23.04
C GLU A 129 3.22 10.82 -23.97
N TYR A 130 2.96 11.72 -24.95
CA TYR A 130 1.89 11.52 -25.92
C TYR A 130 2.18 10.26 -26.75
N PRO A 131 1.26 9.27 -26.81
CA PRO A 131 1.53 8.02 -27.51
C PRO A 131 1.80 8.25 -29.00
N ALA A 132 2.92 7.70 -29.49
CA ALA A 132 3.32 7.84 -30.90
C ALA A 132 2.31 7.23 -31.90
N THR A 133 1.47 6.29 -31.41
CA THR A 133 0.45 5.60 -32.19
C THR A 133 -0.86 6.37 -32.29
N LEU A 134 -1.03 7.47 -31.53
CA LEU A 134 -2.18 8.35 -31.62
C LEU A 134 -1.88 9.54 -32.53
N GLU A 135 -2.89 10.00 -33.28
CA GLU A 135 -2.76 11.22 -34.07
C GLU A 135 -2.50 12.42 -33.15
N LYS A 136 -1.35 13.07 -33.36
CA LYS A 136 -0.88 14.14 -32.48
C LYS A 136 -1.91 15.30 -32.43
N GLY A 137 -2.30 15.61 -31.20
CA GLY A 137 -3.26 16.67 -30.92
C GLY A 137 -4.74 16.24 -31.01
N ALA A 138 -5.05 15.03 -31.48
CA ALA A 138 -6.41 14.51 -31.54
C ALA A 138 -6.97 14.08 -30.18
N TYR A 139 -6.09 13.82 -29.23
CA TYR A 139 -6.47 13.35 -27.91
C TYR A 139 -5.90 14.25 -26.80
N THR A 140 -6.45 14.12 -25.60
CA THR A 140 -5.95 14.76 -24.38
C THR A 140 -5.90 13.73 -23.26
N PHE A 141 -4.89 13.85 -22.41
CA PHE A 141 -4.79 13.02 -21.21
C PHE A 141 -5.93 13.35 -20.22
N ALA A 142 -6.68 12.35 -19.80
CA ALA A 142 -7.84 12.49 -18.92
C ALA A 142 -7.65 11.91 -17.52
N GLY A 143 -6.44 11.41 -17.21
CA GLY A 143 -6.12 10.90 -15.88
C GLY A 143 -5.68 9.44 -15.86
N TRP A 144 -5.41 8.95 -14.65
CA TRP A 144 -5.02 7.57 -14.38
C TRP A 144 -6.19 6.77 -13.84
N TYR A 145 -6.31 5.52 -14.25
CA TYR A 145 -7.40 4.61 -13.92
C TYR A 145 -6.85 3.26 -13.45
N THR A 146 -7.59 2.55 -12.61
CA THR A 146 -7.22 1.20 -12.14
C THR A 146 -7.76 0.10 -13.05
N SER A 147 -8.64 0.43 -14.01
CA SER A 147 -9.13 -0.47 -15.05
C SER A 147 -8.40 -0.21 -16.37
N PRO A 148 -7.98 -1.24 -17.11
CA PRO A 148 -7.36 -1.08 -18.43
C PRO A 148 -8.28 -0.43 -19.45
N GLU A 149 -9.61 -0.59 -19.32
CA GLU A 149 -10.63 0.04 -20.15
C GLU A 149 -10.94 1.48 -19.72
N CYS A 150 -10.30 1.98 -18.66
CA CYS A 150 -10.51 3.31 -18.07
C CYS A 150 -12.00 3.62 -17.84
N LEU A 151 -12.72 2.67 -17.21
CA LEU A 151 -14.14 2.79 -16.92
C LEU A 151 -14.40 3.86 -15.86
N ASP A 152 -15.55 4.52 -15.96
CA ASP A 152 -15.98 5.49 -14.94
C ASP A 152 -16.13 4.80 -13.57
N GLY A 153 -15.66 5.47 -12.53
CA GLY A 153 -15.58 4.92 -11.18
C GLY A 153 -14.30 4.14 -10.87
N THR A 154 -13.39 3.99 -11.84
CA THR A 154 -12.07 3.37 -11.64
C THR A 154 -10.92 4.38 -11.67
N GLU A 155 -11.22 5.67 -11.60
CA GLU A 155 -10.25 6.75 -11.54
C GLU A 155 -9.33 6.60 -10.33
N TYR A 156 -8.05 6.93 -10.51
CA TYR A 156 -7.13 7.05 -9.39
C TYR A 156 -7.59 8.16 -8.44
N VAL A 157 -7.82 7.80 -7.19
CA VAL A 157 -8.24 8.75 -6.15
C VAL A 157 -7.01 9.26 -5.40
N LYS A 158 -6.88 10.59 -5.29
CA LYS A 158 -5.82 11.24 -4.52
C LYS A 158 -5.86 10.76 -3.07
N GLY A 159 -4.69 10.44 -2.52
CA GLY A 159 -4.54 9.85 -1.19
C GLY A 159 -4.63 8.33 -1.16
N ALA A 160 -4.82 7.68 -2.32
CA ALA A 160 -4.79 6.23 -2.41
C ALA A 160 -3.46 5.65 -1.92
N LYS A 161 -3.55 4.47 -1.36
CA LYS A 161 -2.42 3.74 -0.79
C LYS A 161 -2.20 2.43 -1.51
N MET A 162 -0.97 1.92 -1.42
CA MET A 162 -0.62 0.63 -2.01
C MET A 162 -1.47 -0.49 -1.42
N PRO A 163 -2.26 -1.21 -2.23
CA PRO A 163 -3.05 -2.35 -1.78
C PRO A 163 -2.15 -3.55 -1.44
N ALA A 164 -2.73 -4.59 -0.86
CA ALA A 164 -2.06 -5.86 -0.59
C ALA A 164 -1.94 -6.74 -1.86
N SER A 165 -1.70 -6.11 -3.00
CA SER A 165 -1.51 -6.74 -4.30
C SER A 165 -0.73 -5.82 -5.24
N ASN A 166 -0.22 -6.36 -6.34
CA ASN A 166 0.34 -5.54 -7.41
C ASN A 166 -0.74 -4.62 -7.98
N LEU A 167 -0.37 -3.37 -8.26
CA LEU A 167 -1.27 -2.35 -8.78
C LEU A 167 -0.82 -1.94 -10.18
N ALA A 168 -1.77 -1.94 -11.12
CA ALA A 168 -1.60 -1.32 -12.42
C ALA A 168 -2.47 -0.07 -12.55
N LEU A 169 -1.94 0.99 -13.14
CA LEU A 169 -2.67 2.19 -13.51
C LEU A 169 -2.59 2.39 -15.02
N TYR A 170 -3.66 2.88 -15.61
CA TYR A 170 -3.82 3.05 -17.05
C TYR A 170 -4.15 4.49 -17.39
N ALA A 171 -3.44 5.08 -18.34
CA ALA A 171 -3.67 6.43 -18.81
C ALA A 171 -4.89 6.47 -19.75
N LYS A 172 -5.89 7.26 -19.40
CA LYS A 172 -7.02 7.54 -20.29
C LYS A 172 -6.66 8.65 -21.27
N TRP A 173 -6.78 8.38 -22.54
CA TRP A 173 -6.65 9.35 -23.63
C TRP A 173 -8.02 9.60 -24.26
N ALA A 174 -8.58 10.79 -23.99
CA ALA A 174 -9.90 11.19 -24.49
C ALA A 174 -9.77 11.96 -25.80
N PRO A 175 -10.61 11.68 -26.81
CA PRO A 175 -10.62 12.45 -28.04
C PRO A 175 -11.02 13.91 -27.78
N ARG A 176 -10.34 14.83 -28.44
CA ARG A 176 -10.71 16.25 -28.42
C ARG A 176 -11.92 16.49 -29.26
N THR A 177 -12.82 17.33 -28.77
CA THR A 177 -13.95 17.83 -29.53
C THR A 177 -13.62 19.21 -30.08
N TYR A 178 -13.97 19.43 -31.32
CA TYR A 178 -13.80 20.71 -32.00
C TYR A 178 -15.16 21.23 -32.50
N THR A 179 -15.40 22.53 -32.34
CA THR A 179 -16.56 23.15 -32.89
C THR A 179 -16.15 23.89 -34.18
N VAL A 180 -16.80 23.58 -35.31
CA VAL A 180 -16.58 24.24 -36.55
C VAL A 180 -17.81 25.11 -36.83
N ASN A 181 -17.59 26.43 -36.97
CA ASN A 181 -18.64 27.37 -37.31
C ASN A 181 -18.46 27.82 -38.77
N PHE A 182 -19.52 27.74 -39.54
CA PHE A 182 -19.57 28.22 -40.90
C PHE A 182 -20.33 29.54 -40.93
N PHE A 183 -19.72 30.58 -41.46
CA PHE A 183 -20.34 31.90 -41.58
C PHE A 183 -20.62 32.17 -43.04
N LYS A 184 -21.82 32.65 -43.31
CA LYS A 184 -22.18 33.16 -44.62
C LYS A 184 -22.20 34.69 -44.60
N ASN A 185 -21.54 35.33 -45.57
CA ASN A 185 -21.56 36.77 -45.71
C ASN A 185 -22.91 37.25 -46.16
N TYR A 186 -23.46 38.26 -45.48
CA TYR A 186 -24.72 38.92 -45.78
C TYR A 186 -24.52 40.44 -45.82
N ASP A 187 -23.48 40.93 -46.55
CA ASP A 187 -23.17 42.36 -46.64
C ASP A 187 -24.36 43.21 -47.17
N ASP A 188 -25.27 42.60 -47.93
CA ASP A 188 -26.48 43.26 -48.42
C ASP A 188 -27.52 43.62 -47.34
N MET A 189 -27.36 43.07 -46.12
CA MET A 189 -28.24 43.39 -44.98
C MET A 189 -27.83 44.66 -44.23
N LEU A 190 -26.71 45.28 -44.60
CA LEU A 190 -26.18 46.52 -44.01
C LEU A 190 -26.43 47.76 -44.85
N LYS A 191 -27.21 47.66 -45.95
CA LYS A 191 -27.57 48.77 -46.83
C LYS A 191 -28.93 49.33 -46.48
#